data_8406b5c2593b41fc8278663030b454af
#
_entry.id   8406b5c2593b41fc8278663030b454af
#
_cell.length_a   1.000
_cell.length_b   1.000
_cell.length_c   1.000
_cell.angle_alpha   90.00
_cell.angle_beta   90.00
_cell.angle_gamma   90.00
#
_symmetry.space_group_name_H-M   'P 1'
#
loop_
_entity.id
_entity.type
_entity.pdbx_description
1 polymer ?
#
loop_
_entity_poly.entity_id
_entity_poly.type
_entity_poly.pdbx_seq_one_letter_code
_entity_poly.pdbx_strand_id
1 'polypeptide(L)'
;MISKKDISFIQPSRNNLKYLKWSYDSIRKNGGSEPTICVADDFSNDGTWEWCEDMMKKDPNFKAIRNEGPKRLGHTILYDELVEIADTPIVGIY
;
A
#
# COMPACT_ATOMS: atom_id res chain seq x y z
N MET A 1 -2.09 24.81 -4.31
CA MET A 1 -2.10 24.42 -2.90
C MET A 1 -2.11 22.89 -2.79
N ILE A 2 -1.24 22.34 -1.97
CA ILE A 2 -1.19 20.90 -1.75
C ILE A 2 -2.26 20.51 -0.74
N SER A 3 -3.01 19.45 -1.02
CA SER A 3 -3.99 18.88 -0.11
C SER A 3 -3.67 17.42 0.19
N LYS A 4 -4.37 16.82 1.15
CA LYS A 4 -4.18 15.41 1.49
C LYS A 4 -4.47 14.47 0.32
N LYS A 5 -5.33 14.88 -0.61
CA LYS A 5 -5.62 14.10 -1.83
C LYS A 5 -4.41 13.99 -2.76
N ASP A 6 -3.45 14.90 -2.64
CA ASP A 6 -2.26 14.92 -3.47
C ASP A 6 -1.15 14.01 -2.96
N ILE A 7 -1.39 13.31 -1.85
CA ILE A 7 -0.40 12.49 -1.16
C ILE A 7 -0.77 11.01 -1.29
N SER A 8 0.21 10.19 -1.66
CA SER A 8 0.12 8.74 -1.60
C SER A 8 1.23 8.19 -0.72
N PHE A 9 0.92 7.17 0.07
CA PHE A 9 1.92 6.41 0.82
C PHE A 9 2.08 5.06 0.14
N ILE A 10 3.32 4.67 -0.14
CA ILE A 10 3.62 3.41 -0.81
C ILE A 10 4.37 2.48 0.14
N GLN A 11 4.02 1.20 0.10
CA GLN A 11 4.56 0.20 1.01
C GLN A 11 4.64 -1.16 0.37
N PRO A 12 5.85 -1.65 0.02
CA PRO A 12 6.03 -3.05 -0.33
C PRO A 12 5.95 -3.90 0.94
N SER A 13 5.37 -5.07 0.84
CA SER A 13 5.15 -5.92 2.01
C SER A 13 5.35 -7.39 1.66
N ARG A 14 5.90 -8.15 2.62
CA ARG A 14 5.99 -9.60 2.52
C ARG A 14 5.94 -10.21 3.91
N ASN A 15 4.88 -11.02 4.14
CA ASN A 15 4.69 -11.72 5.42
C ASN A 15 4.80 -10.79 6.63
N ASN A 16 4.17 -9.62 6.53
CA ASN A 16 4.27 -8.59 7.53
C ASN A 16 2.91 -7.95 7.82
N LEU A 17 1.87 -8.78 7.84
CA LEU A 17 0.49 -8.33 7.95
C LEU A 17 0.23 -7.49 9.21
N LYS A 18 0.79 -7.91 10.34
CA LYS A 18 0.59 -7.18 11.59
C LYS A 18 1.11 -5.74 11.51
N TYR A 19 2.30 -5.56 10.94
CA TYR A 19 2.87 -4.24 10.73
C TYR A 19 2.05 -3.43 9.71
N LEU A 20 1.62 -4.09 8.64
CA LEU A 20 0.82 -3.44 7.60
C LEU A 20 -0.51 -2.90 8.16
N LYS A 21 -1.18 -3.66 8.99
CA LYS A 21 -2.40 -3.21 9.67
C LYS A 21 -2.12 -2.01 10.58
N TRP A 22 -1.02 -2.08 11.32
CA TRP A 22 -0.64 -0.99 12.20
C TRP A 22 -0.33 0.29 11.42
N SER A 23 0.43 0.18 10.33
CA SER A 23 0.78 1.36 9.52
C SER A 23 -0.47 1.95 8.85
N TYR A 24 -1.38 1.11 8.36
CA TYR A 24 -2.65 1.57 7.80
C TYR A 24 -3.45 2.37 8.84
N ASP A 25 -3.63 1.81 10.02
CA ASP A 25 -4.38 2.48 11.09
C ASP A 25 -3.71 3.80 11.48
N SER A 26 -2.39 3.83 11.53
CA SER A 26 -1.62 5.04 11.87
C SER A 26 -1.82 6.14 10.81
N ILE A 27 -1.75 5.79 9.54
CA ILE A 27 -1.96 6.75 8.45
C ILE A 27 -3.38 7.32 8.51
N ARG A 28 -4.38 6.47 8.71
CA ARG A 28 -5.78 6.92 8.75
C ARG A 28 -6.10 7.73 9.99
N LYS A 29 -5.51 7.38 11.13
CA LYS A 29 -5.71 8.13 12.38
C LYS A 29 -5.10 9.52 12.30
N ASN A 30 -3.90 9.64 11.74
CA ASN A 30 -3.15 10.90 11.74
C ASN A 30 -3.35 11.72 10.46
N GLY A 31 -3.61 11.08 9.33
CA GLY A 31 -3.76 11.72 8.03
C GLY A 31 -5.17 11.76 7.47
N GLY A 32 -6.10 11.02 8.07
CA GLY A 32 -7.48 10.96 7.59
C GLY A 32 -7.67 9.98 6.44
N SER A 33 -8.80 10.13 5.75
CA SER A 33 -9.21 9.20 4.68
C SER A 33 -8.77 9.64 3.28
N GLU A 34 -8.28 10.86 3.12
CA GLU A 34 -7.97 11.42 1.79
C GLU A 34 -6.67 10.91 1.16
N PRO A 35 -5.56 10.72 1.90
CA PRO A 35 -4.35 10.18 1.27
C PRO A 35 -4.59 8.79 0.70
N THR A 36 -3.98 8.52 -0.46
CA THR A 36 -4.02 7.18 -1.04
C THR A 36 -2.95 6.31 -0.38
N ILE A 37 -3.32 5.08 -0.07
CA ILE A 37 -2.38 4.08 0.44
C ILE A 37 -2.23 3.01 -0.63
N CYS A 38 -0.99 2.75 -1.04
CA CYS A 38 -0.67 1.77 -2.07
C CYS A 38 0.23 0.69 -1.48
N VAL A 39 -0.19 -0.55 -1.58
CA VAL A 39 0.56 -1.70 -1.04
C VAL A 39 0.90 -2.65 -2.18
N ALA A 40 2.11 -3.17 -2.17
CA ALA A 40 2.52 -4.25 -3.07
C ALA A 40 2.86 -5.47 -2.23
N ASP A 41 2.10 -6.54 -2.40
CA ASP A 41 2.33 -7.81 -1.72
C ASP A 41 3.28 -8.69 -2.53
N ASP A 42 4.45 -8.99 -1.98
CA ASP A 42 5.48 -9.79 -2.65
C ASP A 42 5.35 -11.27 -2.27
N PHE A 43 4.26 -11.88 -2.72
CA PHE A 43 4.00 -13.31 -2.54
C PHE A 43 3.97 -13.73 -1.07
N SER A 44 3.15 -13.04 -0.27
CA SER A 44 2.94 -13.39 1.14
C SER A 44 2.03 -14.61 1.29
N ASN A 45 2.20 -15.32 2.40
CA ASN A 45 1.37 -16.47 2.76
C ASN A 45 0.79 -16.36 4.17
N ASP A 46 0.74 -15.15 4.73
CA ASP A 46 0.25 -14.88 6.09
C ASP A 46 -1.12 -14.20 6.13
N GLY A 47 -1.83 -14.18 5.00
CA GLY A 47 -3.12 -13.49 4.91
C GLY A 47 -3.02 -12.03 4.46
N THR A 48 -1.84 -11.55 4.12
CA THR A 48 -1.65 -10.16 3.68
C THR A 48 -2.51 -9.82 2.47
N TRP A 49 -2.51 -10.67 1.44
CA TRP A 49 -3.25 -10.37 0.22
C TRP A 49 -4.76 -10.35 0.45
N GLU A 50 -5.26 -11.29 1.23
CA GLU A 50 -6.68 -11.37 1.56
C GLU A 50 -7.12 -10.11 2.31
N TRP A 51 -6.28 -9.61 3.22
CA TRP A 51 -6.54 -8.35 3.91
C TRP A 51 -6.55 -7.17 2.94
N CYS A 52 -5.59 -7.13 1.99
CA CYS A 52 -5.54 -6.08 0.98
C CYS A 52 -6.79 -6.07 0.11
N GLU A 53 -7.25 -7.23 -0.32
CA GLU A 53 -8.48 -7.35 -1.11
C GLU A 53 -9.69 -6.80 -0.35
N ASP A 54 -9.79 -7.14 0.93
CA ASP A 54 -10.85 -6.64 1.79
C ASP A 54 -10.80 -5.12 1.93
N MET A 55 -9.61 -4.57 2.13
CA MET A 55 -9.43 -3.13 2.27
C MET A 55 -9.76 -2.37 1.00
N MET A 56 -9.47 -2.94 -0.17
CA MET A 56 -9.85 -2.31 -1.44
C MET A 56 -11.36 -2.19 -1.61
N LYS A 57 -12.10 -3.10 -1.00
CA LYS A 57 -13.58 -3.04 -1.00
C LYS A 57 -14.12 -2.00 -0.03
N LYS A 58 -13.44 -1.75 1.06
CA LYS A 58 -13.90 -0.86 2.14
C LYS A 58 -13.40 0.56 2.03
N ASP A 59 -12.21 0.76 1.47
CA ASP A 59 -11.55 2.06 1.42
C ASP A 59 -11.27 2.45 -0.04
N PRO A 60 -11.97 3.47 -0.56
CA PRO A 60 -11.78 3.88 -1.96
C PRO A 60 -10.40 4.47 -2.25
N ASN A 61 -9.65 4.83 -1.21
CA ASN A 61 -8.30 5.39 -1.34
C ASN A 61 -7.23 4.36 -0.95
N PHE A 62 -7.53 3.08 -1.08
CA PHE A 62 -6.57 1.99 -0.89
C PHE A 62 -6.39 1.23 -2.19
N LYS A 63 -5.15 1.09 -2.62
CA LYS A 63 -4.78 0.34 -3.82
C LYS A 63 -3.78 -0.74 -3.46
N ALA A 64 -3.91 -1.91 -4.04
CA ALA A 64 -2.94 -2.99 -3.80
C ALA A 64 -2.68 -3.76 -5.08
N ILE A 65 -1.44 -4.19 -5.23
CA ILE A 65 -1.02 -5.10 -6.30
C ILE A 65 -0.31 -6.28 -5.68
N ARG A 66 -0.25 -7.39 -6.40
CA ARG A 66 0.35 -8.61 -5.91
C ARG A 66 1.32 -9.21 -6.92
N ASN A 67 2.49 -9.60 -6.40
CA ASN A 67 3.35 -10.55 -7.09
C ASN A 67 2.90 -11.95 -6.69
N GLU A 68 2.40 -12.72 -7.64
CA GLU A 68 1.86 -14.05 -7.38
C GLU A 68 2.94 -15.13 -7.26
N GLY A 69 4.18 -14.73 -7.40
CA GLY A 69 5.30 -15.63 -7.24
C GLY A 69 5.46 -16.66 -8.34
N PRO A 70 6.19 -17.75 -8.06
CA PRO A 70 6.84 -18.04 -6.77
C PRO A 70 8.10 -17.20 -6.47
N LYS A 71 8.64 -16.51 -7.47
CA LYS A 71 9.84 -15.71 -7.30
C LYS A 71 9.47 -14.33 -6.73
N ARG A 72 10.16 -13.92 -5.65
CA ARG A 72 9.98 -12.59 -5.07
C ARG A 72 10.67 -11.54 -5.93
N LEU A 73 10.04 -10.38 -6.06
CA LEU A 73 10.57 -9.27 -6.86
C LEU A 73 11.52 -8.37 -6.07
N GLY A 74 11.32 -8.29 -4.75
CA GLY A 74 12.10 -7.40 -3.92
C GLY A 74 11.58 -5.97 -3.90
N HIS A 75 12.04 -5.19 -2.93
CA HIS A 75 11.48 -3.87 -2.65
C HIS A 75 11.75 -2.86 -3.77
N THR A 76 12.90 -2.89 -4.40
CA THR A 76 13.24 -1.90 -5.44
C THR A 76 12.27 -1.94 -6.61
N ILE A 77 11.97 -3.15 -7.11
CA ILE A 77 11.02 -3.31 -8.22
C ILE A 77 9.61 -2.91 -7.78
N LEU A 78 9.21 -3.30 -6.56
CA LEU A 78 7.88 -3.00 -6.05
C LEU A 78 7.68 -1.50 -5.82
N TYR A 79 8.70 -0.78 -5.39
CA TYR A 79 8.61 0.68 -5.25
C TYR A 79 8.35 1.34 -6.60
N ASP A 80 9.02 0.91 -7.65
CA ASP A 80 8.81 1.46 -8.98
C ASP A 80 7.36 1.23 -9.44
N GLU A 81 6.82 0.04 -9.24
CA GLU A 81 5.43 -0.26 -9.58
C GLU A 81 4.45 0.57 -8.75
N LEU A 82 4.72 0.73 -7.45
CA LEU A 82 3.86 1.51 -6.56
C LEU A 82 3.82 2.98 -6.92
N VAL A 83 4.95 3.55 -7.31
CA VAL A 83 5.00 4.95 -7.75
C VAL A 83 4.09 5.15 -8.97
N GLU A 84 4.07 4.20 -9.90
CA GLU A 84 3.20 4.28 -11.07
C GLU A 84 1.72 4.27 -10.70
N ILE A 85 1.29 3.37 -9.82
CA ILE A 85 -0.13 3.26 -9.47
C ILE A 85 -0.60 4.33 -8.49
N ALA A 86 0.32 4.98 -7.80
CA ALA A 86 -0.03 6.04 -6.83
C ALA A 86 -0.76 7.21 -7.50
N ASP A 87 -0.29 7.63 -8.66
CA ASP A 87 -0.95 8.64 -9.50
C ASP A 87 -1.27 9.93 -8.74
N THR A 88 -0.36 10.38 -7.91
CA THR A 88 -0.49 11.64 -7.18
C THR A 88 0.80 12.45 -7.28
N PRO A 89 0.72 13.80 -7.10
CA PRO A 89 1.91 14.65 -7.17
C PRO A 89 2.96 14.35 -6.11
N ILE A 90 2.55 13.86 -4.95
CA ILE A 90 3.46 13.59 -3.83
C ILE A 90 3.35 12.11 -3.46
N VAL A 91 4.49 11.44 -3.37
CA VAL A 91 4.57 10.04 -2.96
C VAL A 91 5.51 9.93 -1.78
N GLY A 92 5.00 9.37 -0.68
CA GLY A 92 5.79 9.10 0.52
C GLY A 92 6.00 7.61 0.70
N ILE A 93 7.16 7.26 1.27
CA ILE A 93 7.49 5.89 1.64
C ILE A 93 7.15 5.70 3.11
N TYR A 94 6.45 4.62 3.41
CA TYR A 94 6.00 4.37 4.79
C TYR A 94 6.50 3.04 5.39
#